data_4dd69456e905f5791b9f183b4e83ac40
#
_entry.id   4dd69456e905f5791b9f183b4e83ac40
#
_cell.length_a   1.000
_cell.length_b   1.000
_cell.length_c   1.000
_cell.angle_alpha   90.00
_cell.angle_beta   90.00
_cell.angle_gamma   90.00
#
_symmetry.space_group_name_H-M   'P 1'
#
loop_
_entity.id
_entity.type
_entity.pdbx_description
1 polymer ?
#
loop_
_entity_poly.entity_id
_entity_poly.type
_entity_poly.pdbx_seq_one_letter_code
_entity_poly.pdbx_strand_id
1 'polypeptide(L)'
;MDDLVSYYAIGARSVEDQGHRFISSGIDAPVGMKNPTSGNLRVMLNAVYAAQNQQELFYQNKQVRTDGNLLSHVILRGYHNADYRSIPNYHYENLLETITHYEETDLQNPFIVVDTNHDNSGKQFLEQIRIVKSVLADRQWHTKIRNYVRGFLIESYLEDGRQDKPDVFGKSITDPCLGWDKTEMLIRDIYNSL
;
A
#
# COMPACT_ATOMS: atom_id res chain seq x y z
N MET A 1 -11.03 -19.88 -1.77
CA MET A 1 -9.86 -19.23 -1.10
C MET A 1 -10.15 -17.79 -0.70
N ASP A 2 -11.13 -17.15 -1.32
CA ASP A 2 -11.45 -15.73 -1.04
C ASP A 2 -11.91 -15.49 0.41
N ASP A 3 -12.46 -16.50 1.03
CA ASP A 3 -12.86 -16.55 2.44
C ASP A 3 -11.68 -16.49 3.45
N LEU A 4 -10.46 -16.69 2.98
CA LEU A 4 -9.24 -16.65 3.80
C LEU A 4 -8.44 -15.34 3.62
N VAL A 5 -8.82 -14.50 2.66
CA VAL A 5 -8.11 -13.26 2.34
C VAL A 5 -8.91 -12.07 2.83
N SER A 6 -8.39 -11.38 3.82
CA SER A 6 -9.04 -10.21 4.43
C SER A 6 -8.58 -8.86 3.84
N TYR A 7 -7.56 -8.86 2.99
CA TYR A 7 -6.98 -7.66 2.40
C TYR A 7 -6.24 -7.97 1.10
N TYR A 8 -6.49 -7.17 0.08
CA TYR A 8 -5.80 -7.27 -1.21
C TYR A 8 -4.99 -6.01 -1.50
N ALA A 9 -3.92 -6.16 -2.25
CA ALA A 9 -3.12 -5.03 -2.73
C ALA A 9 -2.82 -5.16 -4.22
N ILE A 10 -3.07 -4.10 -4.98
CA ILE A 10 -2.69 -4.00 -6.39
C ILE A 10 -1.31 -3.37 -6.47
N GLY A 11 -0.38 -4.09 -7.08
CA GLY A 11 1.02 -3.70 -7.19
C GLY A 11 1.25 -2.48 -8.09
N ALA A 12 2.39 -1.82 -7.90
CA ALA A 12 2.78 -0.62 -8.64
C ALA A 12 2.86 -0.80 -10.17
N ARG A 13 3.11 -2.03 -10.64
CA ARG A 13 3.17 -2.36 -12.07
C ARG A 13 1.80 -2.76 -12.66
N SER A 14 0.81 -2.98 -11.81
CA SER A 14 -0.52 -3.46 -12.18
C SER A 14 -1.62 -2.42 -11.96
N VAL A 15 -1.35 -1.33 -11.26
CA VAL A 15 -2.35 -0.31 -10.89
C VAL A 15 -2.94 0.42 -12.10
N GLU A 16 -2.25 0.42 -13.23
CA GLU A 16 -2.73 0.99 -14.49
C GLU A 16 -3.56 0.00 -15.32
N ASP A 17 -3.48 -1.29 -15.01
CA ASP A 17 -4.17 -2.34 -15.74
C ASP A 17 -5.68 -2.32 -15.46
N GLN A 18 -6.47 -2.29 -16.54
CA GLN A 18 -7.93 -2.21 -16.46
C GLN A 18 -8.57 -3.47 -15.86
N GLY A 19 -7.98 -4.64 -16.11
CA GLY A 19 -8.46 -5.91 -15.55
C GLY A 19 -8.32 -5.93 -14.03
N HIS A 20 -7.19 -5.45 -13.49
CA HIS A 20 -6.99 -5.35 -12.03
C HIS A 20 -7.96 -4.36 -11.38
N ARG A 21 -8.23 -3.22 -12.03
CA ARG A 21 -9.23 -2.25 -11.55
C ARG A 21 -10.64 -2.83 -11.54
N PHE A 22 -10.99 -3.57 -12.60
CA PHE A 22 -12.26 -4.27 -12.68
C PHE A 22 -12.40 -5.34 -11.60
N ILE A 23 -11.42 -6.22 -11.43
CA ILE A 23 -11.43 -7.25 -10.39
C ILE A 23 -11.58 -6.59 -9.01
N SER A 24 -10.83 -5.52 -8.75
CA SER A 24 -10.89 -4.79 -7.48
C SER A 24 -12.27 -4.22 -7.18
N SER A 25 -13.05 -3.84 -8.20
CA SER A 25 -14.42 -3.34 -8.04
C SER A 25 -15.43 -4.44 -7.68
N GLY A 26 -15.07 -5.70 -7.85
CA GLY A 26 -15.92 -6.85 -7.52
C GLY A 26 -15.50 -7.65 -6.27
N ILE A 27 -14.40 -7.28 -5.62
CA ILE A 27 -13.91 -7.96 -4.42
C ILE A 27 -14.68 -7.46 -3.19
N ASP A 28 -15.17 -8.39 -2.38
CA ASP A 28 -15.82 -8.11 -1.09
C ASP A 28 -14.80 -8.10 0.06
N ALA A 29 -13.77 -7.29 -0.07
CA ALA A 29 -12.73 -7.05 0.94
C ALA A 29 -11.99 -5.74 0.62
N PRO A 30 -11.30 -5.11 1.59
CA PRO A 30 -10.47 -3.95 1.33
C PRO A 30 -9.39 -4.20 0.26
N VAL A 31 -9.26 -3.27 -0.70
CA VAL A 31 -8.24 -3.33 -1.76
C VAL A 31 -7.40 -2.07 -1.74
N GLY A 32 -6.12 -2.21 -1.47
CA GLY A 32 -5.16 -1.11 -1.54
C GLY A 32 -4.55 -0.96 -2.95
N MET A 33 -4.60 0.24 -3.51
CA MET A 33 -3.96 0.59 -4.78
C MET A 33 -2.60 1.23 -4.52
N LYS A 34 -1.51 0.55 -4.86
CA LYS A 34 -0.16 1.14 -4.77
C LYS A 34 0.01 2.23 -5.82
N ASN A 35 0.69 3.33 -5.48
CA ASN A 35 1.12 4.26 -6.51
C ASN A 35 2.04 3.55 -7.52
N PRO A 36 1.99 3.93 -8.83
CA PRO A 36 2.87 3.35 -9.83
C PRO A 36 4.34 3.67 -9.52
N THR A 37 5.25 2.94 -10.17
CA THR A 37 6.71 3.15 -10.01
C THR A 37 7.16 4.55 -10.42
N SER A 38 6.38 5.27 -11.23
CA SER A 38 6.59 6.67 -11.60
C SER A 38 6.25 7.67 -10.50
N GLY A 39 5.56 7.24 -9.44
CA GLY A 39 5.09 8.12 -8.36
C GLY A 39 3.83 8.94 -8.68
N ASN A 40 3.17 8.72 -9.82
CA ASN A 40 2.02 9.52 -10.23
C ASN A 40 0.80 9.25 -9.35
N LEU A 41 0.50 10.19 -8.43
CA LEU A 41 -0.64 10.09 -7.50
C LEU A 41 -2.00 10.05 -8.20
N ARG A 42 -2.14 10.78 -9.33
CA ARG A 42 -3.41 10.80 -10.09
C ARG A 42 -3.74 9.42 -10.67
N VAL A 43 -2.74 8.69 -11.15
CA VAL A 43 -2.93 7.31 -11.64
C VAL A 43 -3.46 6.40 -10.53
N MET A 44 -2.89 6.52 -9.33
CA MET A 44 -3.32 5.78 -8.15
C MET A 44 -4.75 6.12 -7.75
N LEU A 45 -5.09 7.41 -7.65
CA LEU A 45 -6.44 7.86 -7.30
C LEU A 45 -7.47 7.46 -8.35
N ASN A 46 -7.13 7.53 -9.64
CA ASN A 46 -7.98 7.03 -10.73
C ASN A 46 -8.23 5.52 -10.62
N ALA A 47 -7.24 4.75 -10.14
CA ALA A 47 -7.43 3.32 -9.90
C ALA A 47 -8.39 3.06 -8.73
N VAL A 48 -8.29 3.84 -7.65
CA VAL A 48 -9.26 3.79 -6.54
C VAL A 48 -10.65 4.18 -7.03
N TYR A 49 -10.76 5.26 -7.81
CA TYR A 49 -12.04 5.69 -8.39
C TYR A 49 -12.66 4.57 -9.24
N ALA A 50 -11.90 3.97 -10.13
CA ALA A 50 -12.39 2.87 -10.97
C ALA A 50 -12.84 1.67 -10.13
N ALA A 51 -12.11 1.34 -9.06
CA ALA A 51 -12.47 0.24 -8.17
C ALA A 51 -13.69 0.54 -7.30
N GLN A 52 -13.91 1.79 -6.89
CA GLN A 52 -15.09 2.17 -6.10
C GLN A 52 -16.37 2.27 -6.92
N ASN A 53 -16.27 2.36 -8.23
CA ASN A 53 -17.42 2.47 -9.10
C ASN A 53 -17.81 1.12 -9.72
N GLN A 54 -19.10 1.00 -10.00
CA GLN A 54 -19.65 -0.12 -10.74
C GLN A 54 -19.01 -0.19 -12.14
N GLN A 55 -18.65 -1.39 -12.55
CA GLN A 55 -18.10 -1.65 -13.86
C GLN A 55 -18.85 -2.78 -14.56
N GLU A 56 -18.88 -2.73 -15.88
CA GLU A 56 -19.50 -3.76 -16.71
C GLU A 56 -18.58 -4.07 -17.88
N LEU A 57 -18.29 -5.34 -18.10
CA LEU A 57 -17.50 -5.79 -19.23
C LEU A 57 -17.86 -7.22 -19.64
N PHE A 58 -17.45 -7.59 -20.86
CA PHE A 58 -17.52 -8.97 -21.34
C PHE A 58 -16.26 -9.72 -20.92
N TYR A 59 -16.45 -10.76 -20.10
CA TYR A 59 -15.39 -11.65 -19.67
C TYR A 59 -15.79 -13.11 -19.95
N GLN A 60 -14.92 -13.85 -20.64
CA GLN A 60 -15.19 -15.23 -21.06
C GLN A 60 -16.57 -15.44 -21.71
N ASN A 61 -16.93 -14.58 -22.68
CA ASN A 61 -18.21 -14.57 -23.37
C ASN A 61 -19.46 -14.36 -22.48
N LYS A 62 -19.28 -13.84 -21.29
CA LYS A 62 -20.36 -13.46 -20.38
C LYS A 62 -20.27 -11.97 -20.08
N GLN A 63 -21.41 -11.31 -20.01
CA GLN A 63 -21.51 -9.97 -19.44
C GLN A 63 -21.37 -10.10 -17.93
N VAL A 64 -20.35 -9.44 -17.38
CA VAL A 64 -20.06 -9.41 -15.94
C VAL A 64 -20.16 -7.97 -15.46
N ARG A 65 -20.88 -7.78 -14.39
CA ARG A 65 -21.08 -6.50 -13.72
C ARG A 65 -20.57 -6.59 -12.30
N THR A 66 -19.87 -5.56 -11.83
CA THR A 66 -19.44 -5.40 -10.45
C THR A 66 -20.22 -4.28 -9.78
N ASP A 67 -20.31 -4.28 -8.45
CA ASP A 67 -21.06 -3.26 -7.71
C ASP A 67 -20.22 -2.07 -7.25
N GLY A 68 -18.91 -2.15 -7.42
CA GLY A 68 -17.95 -1.21 -6.86
C GLY A 68 -17.54 -1.58 -5.44
N ASN A 69 -16.29 -1.30 -5.10
CA ASN A 69 -15.71 -1.61 -3.79
C ASN A 69 -15.35 -0.31 -3.05
N LEU A 70 -16.24 0.16 -2.20
CA LEU A 70 -16.07 1.40 -1.42
C LEU A 70 -14.91 1.34 -0.41
N LEU A 71 -14.35 0.16 -0.14
CA LEU A 71 -13.19 -0.02 0.73
C LEU A 71 -11.86 0.06 -0.03
N SER A 72 -11.91 0.33 -1.33
CA SER A 72 -10.69 0.58 -2.11
C SER A 72 -10.03 1.88 -1.68
N HIS A 73 -8.70 1.86 -1.50
CA HIS A 73 -7.93 2.98 -0.95
C HIS A 73 -6.50 3.00 -1.50
N VAL A 74 -5.70 3.99 -1.11
CA VAL A 74 -4.34 4.16 -1.62
C VAL A 74 -3.28 3.54 -0.72
N ILE A 75 -2.18 3.08 -1.34
CA ILE A 75 -0.95 2.66 -0.66
C ILE A 75 0.22 3.47 -1.22
N LEU A 76 0.93 4.19 -0.36
CA LEU A 76 2.15 4.92 -0.71
C LEU A 76 3.37 4.00 -0.52
N ARG A 77 4.07 3.69 -1.61
CA ARG A 77 5.20 2.74 -1.61
C ARG A 77 6.55 3.34 -2.01
N GLY A 78 6.63 4.68 -2.16
CA GLY A 78 7.72 5.35 -2.81
C GLY A 78 7.69 5.19 -4.34
N TYR A 79 8.69 5.71 -5.03
CA TYR A 79 8.78 5.64 -6.50
C TYR A 79 10.23 5.77 -6.97
N HIS A 80 10.47 5.59 -8.26
CA HIS A 80 11.77 5.88 -8.88
C HIS A 80 11.73 7.21 -9.63
N ASN A 81 12.77 8.01 -9.47
CA ASN A 81 12.97 9.19 -10.32
C ASN A 81 13.54 8.78 -11.70
N ALA A 82 13.82 9.78 -12.54
CA ALA A 82 14.36 9.55 -13.88
C ALA A 82 15.73 8.82 -13.89
N ASP A 83 16.49 8.92 -12.80
CA ASP A 83 17.78 8.24 -12.63
C ASP A 83 17.63 6.86 -11.96
N TYR A 84 16.41 6.32 -11.85
CA TYR A 84 16.08 5.07 -11.17
C TYR A 84 16.49 5.03 -9.68
N ARG A 85 16.60 6.19 -9.04
CA ARG A 85 16.80 6.27 -7.58
C ARG A 85 15.47 6.16 -6.86
N SER A 86 15.46 5.40 -5.78
CA SER A 86 14.29 5.32 -4.90
C SER A 86 14.04 6.66 -4.20
N ILE A 87 12.82 7.15 -4.34
CA ILE A 87 12.33 8.38 -3.71
C ILE A 87 11.19 8.01 -2.78
N PRO A 88 11.30 8.26 -1.48
CA PRO A 88 10.22 8.01 -0.54
C PRO A 88 9.06 8.99 -0.72
N ASN A 89 7.84 8.54 -0.37
CA ASN A 89 6.64 9.37 -0.39
C ASN A 89 5.78 9.22 0.89
N TYR A 90 6.44 8.94 2.03
CA TYR A 90 5.82 8.84 3.34
C TYR A 90 6.11 10.03 4.27
N HIS A 91 6.93 11.00 3.84
CA HIS A 91 7.23 12.18 4.64
C HIS A 91 6.00 13.07 4.82
N TYR A 92 6.02 13.89 5.84
CA TYR A 92 4.94 14.80 6.23
C TYR A 92 4.31 15.53 5.04
N GLU A 93 5.14 16.14 4.18
CA GLU A 93 4.69 16.90 3.01
C GLU A 93 4.01 16.01 1.97
N ASN A 94 4.53 14.80 1.74
CA ASN A 94 3.95 13.85 0.79
C ASN A 94 2.59 13.32 1.28
N LEU A 95 2.46 13.09 2.60
CA LEU A 95 1.19 12.69 3.19
C LEU A 95 0.14 13.79 3.03
N LEU A 96 0.50 15.05 3.31
CA LEU A 96 -0.41 16.18 3.13
C LEU A 96 -0.78 16.41 1.66
N GLU A 97 0.17 16.29 0.74
CA GLU A 97 -0.10 16.36 -0.71
C GLU A 97 -1.11 15.29 -1.14
N THR A 98 -0.90 14.04 -0.71
CA THR A 98 -1.82 12.94 -1.01
C THR A 98 -3.20 13.17 -0.42
N ILE A 99 -3.29 13.68 0.82
CA ILE A 99 -4.56 14.02 1.47
C ILE A 99 -5.28 15.12 0.69
N THR A 100 -4.56 16.18 0.26
CA THR A 100 -5.13 17.27 -0.53
C THR A 100 -5.74 16.74 -1.82
N HIS A 101 -5.02 15.88 -2.54
CA HIS A 101 -5.56 15.26 -3.75
C HIS A 101 -6.75 14.33 -3.48
N TYR A 102 -6.79 13.66 -2.33
CA TYR A 102 -7.95 12.87 -1.92
C TYR A 102 -9.18 13.77 -1.69
N GLU A 103 -8.98 14.90 -0.99
CA GLU A 103 -10.04 15.86 -0.68
C GLU A 103 -10.61 16.58 -1.94
N GLU A 104 -9.86 16.59 -3.04
CA GLU A 104 -10.30 17.09 -4.35
C GLU A 104 -11.16 16.08 -5.12
N THR A 105 -11.39 14.88 -4.57
CA THR A 105 -12.15 13.80 -5.21
C THR A 105 -13.41 13.47 -4.41
N ASP A 106 -14.37 12.82 -5.08
CA ASP A 106 -15.59 12.30 -4.44
C ASP A 106 -15.42 10.85 -3.92
N LEU A 107 -14.17 10.43 -3.67
CA LEU A 107 -13.86 9.08 -3.22
C LEU A 107 -14.39 8.84 -1.80
N GLN A 108 -15.00 7.66 -1.62
CA GLN A 108 -15.54 7.24 -0.34
C GLN A 108 -14.44 6.62 0.54
N ASN A 109 -14.64 6.70 1.87
CA ASN A 109 -13.71 6.10 2.84
C ASN A 109 -12.24 6.42 2.57
N PRO A 110 -11.85 7.70 2.37
CA PRO A 110 -10.48 8.03 2.00
C PRO A 110 -9.53 7.70 3.14
N PHE A 111 -8.59 6.78 2.90
CA PHE A 111 -7.48 6.53 3.81
C PHE A 111 -6.22 6.09 3.08
N ILE A 112 -5.11 6.21 3.77
CA ILE A 112 -3.77 5.95 3.27
C ILE A 112 -3.15 4.82 4.09
N VAL A 113 -2.60 3.83 3.40
CA VAL A 113 -1.66 2.87 3.96
C VAL A 113 -0.25 3.25 3.51
N VAL A 114 0.70 3.25 4.41
CA VAL A 114 2.12 3.47 4.09
C VAL A 114 2.82 2.12 3.99
N ASP A 115 3.29 1.80 2.79
CA ASP A 115 4.19 0.67 2.57
C ASP A 115 5.58 1.08 3.05
N THR A 116 6.06 0.44 4.08
CA THR A 116 7.30 0.81 4.77
C THR A 116 8.55 0.24 4.12
N ASN A 117 8.40 -0.65 3.13
CA ASN A 117 9.50 -1.19 2.35
C ASN A 117 9.59 -0.55 0.95
N HIS A 118 9.92 -1.33 -0.08
CA HIS A 118 10.07 -0.91 -1.48
C HIS A 118 10.92 0.38 -1.61
N ASP A 119 10.42 1.38 -2.35
CA ASP A 119 11.17 2.61 -2.58
C ASP A 119 11.13 3.57 -1.37
N ASN A 120 10.19 3.40 -0.46
CA ASN A 120 10.17 4.15 0.79
C ASN A 120 11.40 3.85 1.68
N SER A 121 11.87 2.61 1.69
CA SER A 121 13.07 2.20 2.43
C SER A 121 14.32 2.06 1.55
N GLY A 122 14.18 2.20 0.21
CA GLY A 122 15.23 1.81 -0.73
C GLY A 122 15.58 0.32 -0.59
N LYS A 123 14.61 -0.52 -0.21
CA LYS A 123 14.74 -1.96 0.08
C LYS A 123 15.69 -2.29 1.24
N GLN A 124 15.93 -1.35 2.13
CA GLN A 124 16.67 -1.56 3.38
C GLN A 124 15.68 -1.95 4.47
N PHE A 125 15.55 -3.24 4.74
CA PHE A 125 14.46 -3.77 5.58
C PHE A 125 14.44 -3.22 7.01
N LEU A 126 15.57 -2.82 7.59
CA LEU A 126 15.62 -2.21 8.93
C LEU A 126 15.04 -0.78 8.95
N GLU A 127 15.04 -0.09 7.81
CA GLU A 127 14.42 1.23 7.68
C GLU A 127 12.92 1.22 7.90
N GLN A 128 12.26 0.10 7.70
CA GLN A 128 10.82 -0.05 7.96
C GLN A 128 10.44 0.41 9.38
N ILE A 129 11.28 0.09 10.37
CA ILE A 129 11.05 0.49 11.78
C ILE A 129 11.11 2.02 11.91
N ARG A 130 12.10 2.67 11.29
CA ARG A 130 12.25 4.12 11.34
C ARG A 130 11.09 4.82 10.62
N ILE A 131 10.67 4.29 9.48
CA ILE A 131 9.56 4.84 8.68
C ILE A 131 8.27 4.82 9.49
N VAL A 132 7.93 3.69 10.12
CA VAL A 132 6.76 3.59 11.01
C VAL A 132 6.82 4.64 12.10
N LYS A 133 7.95 4.76 12.81
CA LYS A 133 8.11 5.74 13.90
C LYS A 133 7.96 7.18 13.42
N SER A 134 8.49 7.52 12.25
CA SER A 134 8.32 8.84 11.63
C SER A 134 6.86 9.15 11.37
N VAL A 135 6.14 8.25 10.70
CA VAL A 135 4.72 8.45 10.37
C VAL A 135 3.84 8.49 11.62
N LEU A 136 4.14 7.70 12.65
CA LEU A 136 3.43 7.76 13.93
C LEU A 136 3.63 9.10 14.62
N ALA A 137 4.84 9.67 14.59
CA ALA A 137 5.10 11.01 15.09
C ALA A 137 4.28 12.07 14.34
N ASP A 138 4.26 12.04 13.00
CA ASP A 138 3.47 12.95 12.18
C ASP A 138 1.96 12.84 12.49
N ARG A 139 1.45 11.64 12.76
CA ARG A 139 0.06 11.40 13.19
C ARG A 139 -0.25 12.06 14.54
N GLN A 140 0.70 12.11 15.46
CA GLN A 140 0.52 12.77 16.76
C GLN A 140 0.41 14.30 16.59
N TRP A 141 1.18 14.88 15.69
CA TRP A 141 1.25 16.33 15.48
C TRP A 141 0.16 16.89 14.59
N HIS A 142 -0.35 16.11 13.61
CA HIS A 142 -1.25 16.64 12.60
C HIS A 142 -2.54 15.83 12.47
N THR A 143 -3.68 16.47 12.76
CA THR A 143 -5.00 15.83 12.79
C THR A 143 -5.40 15.21 11.45
N LYS A 144 -5.12 15.86 10.31
CA LYS A 144 -5.43 15.29 9.00
C LYS A 144 -4.62 14.00 8.77
N ILE A 145 -3.30 14.01 9.05
CA ILE A 145 -2.47 12.81 8.91
C ILE A 145 -3.02 11.69 9.81
N ARG A 146 -3.39 11.99 11.05
CA ARG A 146 -4.02 11.03 11.97
C ARG A 146 -5.29 10.42 11.38
N ASN A 147 -6.13 11.23 10.75
CA ASN A 147 -7.42 10.79 10.24
C ASN A 147 -7.32 9.97 8.94
N TYR A 148 -6.34 10.30 8.09
CA TYR A 148 -6.21 9.67 6.78
C TYR A 148 -5.22 8.50 6.76
N VAL A 149 -4.08 8.60 7.44
CA VAL A 149 -3.11 7.49 7.49
C VAL A 149 -3.57 6.46 8.52
N ARG A 150 -4.06 5.33 8.07
CA ARG A 150 -4.75 4.34 8.89
C ARG A 150 -4.01 3.01 9.03
N GLY A 151 -2.93 2.80 8.29
CA GLY A 151 -2.23 1.53 8.34
C GLY A 151 -0.83 1.56 7.76
N PHE A 152 -0.13 0.48 8.01
CA PHE A 152 1.19 0.20 7.47
C PHE A 152 1.18 -1.15 6.75
N LEU A 153 1.97 -1.24 5.69
CA LEU A 153 2.30 -2.48 5.01
C LEU A 153 3.76 -2.77 5.31
N ILE A 154 4.01 -3.82 6.09
CA ILE A 154 5.33 -4.19 6.58
C ILE A 154 5.74 -5.52 5.93
N GLU A 155 6.87 -5.56 5.28
CA GLU A 155 7.43 -6.80 4.77
C GLU A 155 8.19 -7.53 5.86
N SER A 156 7.64 -8.66 6.25
CA SER A 156 8.11 -9.49 7.35
C SER A 156 8.15 -10.96 6.96
N TYR A 157 9.12 -11.67 7.53
CA TYR A 157 9.18 -13.13 7.47
C TYR A 157 9.74 -13.68 8.78
N LEU A 158 10.19 -14.95 8.82
CA LEU A 158 10.73 -15.50 10.08
C LEU A 158 12.14 -14.97 10.36
N GLU A 159 12.98 -14.88 9.33
CA GLU A 159 14.37 -14.46 9.44
C GLU A 159 14.62 -13.11 8.74
N ASP A 160 15.56 -12.34 9.27
CA ASP A 160 15.96 -11.05 8.72
C ASP A 160 16.56 -11.15 7.31
N GLY A 161 16.23 -10.15 6.48
CA GLY A 161 16.87 -9.91 5.19
C GLY A 161 16.35 -10.80 4.07
N ARG A 162 17.25 -11.13 3.14
CA ARG A 162 16.97 -12.00 1.98
C ARG A 162 18.12 -12.94 1.71
N GLN A 163 17.87 -13.96 0.90
CA GLN A 163 18.85 -14.90 0.37
C GLN A 163 18.61 -15.10 -1.12
N ASP A 164 19.67 -15.45 -1.85
CA ASP A 164 19.56 -15.72 -3.29
C ASP A 164 19.18 -17.16 -3.58
N LYS A 165 19.49 -18.07 -2.67
CA LYS A 165 19.11 -19.49 -2.71
C LYS A 165 18.35 -19.85 -1.43
N PRO A 166 17.40 -20.77 -1.46
CA PRO A 166 16.56 -21.11 -0.31
C PRO A 166 17.28 -22.01 0.71
N ASP A 167 18.44 -21.59 1.19
CA ASP A 167 19.29 -22.38 2.09
C ASP A 167 18.85 -22.24 3.56
N VAL A 168 18.23 -21.12 3.91
CA VAL A 168 17.75 -20.82 5.27
C VAL A 168 16.22 -20.81 5.28
N PHE A 169 15.62 -21.74 6.03
CA PHE A 169 14.17 -21.76 6.21
C PHE A 169 13.67 -20.45 6.83
N GLY A 170 12.58 -19.91 6.31
CA GLY A 170 11.98 -18.69 6.85
C GLY A 170 12.68 -17.38 6.45
N LYS A 171 13.67 -17.42 5.54
CA LYS A 171 14.32 -16.26 4.99
C LYS A 171 13.83 -15.96 3.57
N SER A 172 13.52 -14.69 3.28
CA SER A 172 12.97 -14.27 1.99
C SER A 172 13.93 -14.55 0.82
N ILE A 173 13.37 -14.96 -0.32
CA ILE A 173 14.11 -15.11 -1.60
C ILE A 173 13.78 -13.98 -2.58
N THR A 174 12.96 -13.01 -2.17
CA THR A 174 12.55 -11.85 -2.97
C THR A 174 13.07 -10.56 -2.31
N ASP A 175 12.20 -9.71 -1.80
CA ASP A 175 12.62 -8.49 -1.12
C ASP A 175 13.07 -8.77 0.33
N PRO A 176 14.05 -8.01 0.85
CA PRO A 176 14.51 -8.19 2.22
C PRO A 176 13.42 -7.86 3.24
N CYS A 177 13.18 -8.75 4.20
CA CYS A 177 12.13 -8.65 5.19
C CYS A 177 12.68 -8.42 6.60
N LEU A 178 11.86 -7.83 7.47
CA LEU A 178 12.08 -7.89 8.93
C LEU A 178 11.87 -9.31 9.42
N GLY A 179 12.74 -9.81 10.28
CA GLY A 179 12.53 -11.05 11.02
C GLY A 179 11.39 -10.89 12.03
N TRP A 180 10.84 -12.03 12.45
CA TRP A 180 9.63 -12.05 13.28
C TRP A 180 9.78 -11.27 14.59
N ASP A 181 10.88 -11.43 15.32
CA ASP A 181 11.10 -10.76 16.61
C ASP A 181 11.02 -9.22 16.47
N LYS A 182 11.64 -8.67 15.41
CA LYS A 182 11.58 -7.23 15.13
C LYS A 182 10.19 -6.78 14.70
N THR A 183 9.50 -7.62 13.94
CA THR A 183 8.12 -7.36 13.51
C THR A 183 7.18 -7.34 14.71
N GLU A 184 7.28 -8.30 15.62
CA GLU A 184 6.46 -8.33 16.84
C GLU A 184 6.70 -7.09 17.69
N MET A 185 7.96 -6.71 17.91
CA MET A 185 8.30 -5.49 18.63
C MET A 185 7.68 -4.24 17.97
N LEU A 186 7.79 -4.16 16.63
CA LEU A 186 7.25 -3.03 15.88
C LEU A 186 5.72 -2.95 15.97
N ILE A 187 5.02 -4.09 15.90
CA ILE A 187 3.55 -4.14 16.06
C ILE A 187 3.16 -3.66 17.47
N ARG A 188 3.91 -4.05 18.52
CA ARG A 188 3.67 -3.58 19.88
C ARG A 188 3.93 -2.07 20.03
N ASP A 189 4.98 -1.55 19.38
CA ASP A 189 5.26 -0.10 19.32
C ASP A 189 4.12 0.67 18.64
N ILE A 190 3.60 0.15 17.52
CA ILE A 190 2.44 0.73 16.83
C ILE A 190 1.23 0.76 17.77
N TYR A 191 0.89 -0.37 18.38
CA TYR A 191 -0.26 -0.47 19.27
C TYR A 191 -0.19 0.53 20.43
N ASN A 192 0.97 0.68 21.05
CA ASN A 192 1.19 1.59 22.18
C ASN A 192 1.17 3.08 21.77
N SER A 193 1.23 3.37 20.45
CA SER A 193 1.27 4.74 19.90
C SER A 193 -0.09 5.21 19.36
N LEU A 194 -1.11 4.36 19.36
CA LEU A 194 -2.47 4.66 18.89
C LEU A 194 -3.33 5.29 19.99
#